data_2e4fffaf0260409223a14f3e18c94925
#
_entry.id   2e4fffaf0260409223a14f3e18c94925
#
_cell.length_a   1.000
_cell.length_b   1.000
_cell.length_c   1.000
_cell.angle_alpha   90.00
_cell.angle_beta   90.00
_cell.angle_gamma   90.00
#
_symmetry.space_group_name_H-M   'P 1'
#
loop_
_entity.id
_entity.type
_entity.pdbx_description
1 polymer ?
#
loop_
_entity_poly.entity_id
_entity_poly.type
_entity_poly.pdbx_seq_one_letter_code
_entity_poly.pdbx_strand_id
1 'polypeptide(L)'
;MRPSSRKYPYIDFRPNREIGNEVLMVENLSKTIDGVKVLDNISFTLGHDDKVAFVGANEQAITTLFKILVGEMEPDEGNYKWGVTTSQAYFPKDNTAEFDNDLTITDWLTQYSEIKDATYVRGFLGRMLFPGEDGIKRVRVLSGGEKVRCLLSKMMISGANILILDEPTNHLSLIHISE
;
A
#
# COMPACT_ATOMS: atom_id res chain seq x y z
N MET A 1 -23.75 -4.89 -23.87
CA MET A 1 -22.65 -3.95 -23.58
C MET A 1 -21.50 -4.20 -24.53
N ARG A 2 -20.94 -3.16 -25.16
CA ARG A 2 -19.72 -3.32 -25.97
C ARG A 2 -18.56 -3.68 -25.02
N PRO A 3 -17.72 -4.68 -25.33
CA PRO A 3 -16.55 -4.97 -24.51
C PRO A 3 -15.63 -3.74 -24.46
N SER A 4 -15.09 -3.45 -23.29
CA SER A 4 -14.15 -2.34 -23.11
C SER A 4 -12.94 -2.55 -24.01
N SER A 5 -12.58 -1.55 -24.80
CA SER A 5 -11.36 -1.56 -25.61
C SER A 5 -10.09 -1.30 -24.79
N ARG A 6 -10.22 -1.06 -23.50
CA ARG A 6 -9.10 -0.75 -22.60
C ARG A 6 -8.23 -1.99 -22.39
N LYS A 7 -6.95 -1.86 -22.70
CA LYS A 7 -5.94 -2.91 -22.53
C LYS A 7 -5.19 -2.83 -21.19
N TYR A 8 -5.28 -1.71 -20.49
CA TYR A 8 -4.52 -1.44 -19.25
C TYR A 8 -5.46 -1.01 -18.15
N PRO A 9 -5.15 -1.37 -16.87
CA PRO A 9 -5.87 -0.86 -15.72
C PRO A 9 -5.84 0.67 -15.67
N TYR A 10 -6.93 1.28 -15.22
CA TYR A 10 -6.96 2.71 -14.95
C TYR A 10 -6.50 2.94 -13.50
N ILE A 11 -5.30 3.44 -13.33
CA ILE A 11 -4.70 3.77 -12.05
C ILE A 11 -4.76 5.29 -11.87
N ASP A 12 -5.48 5.74 -10.85
CA ASP A 12 -5.64 7.15 -10.50
C ASP A 12 -5.79 7.24 -8.97
N PHE A 13 -4.73 7.67 -8.30
CA PHE A 13 -4.73 7.84 -6.86
C PHE A 13 -5.23 9.23 -6.51
N ARG A 14 -6.40 9.29 -5.86
CA ARG A 14 -7.01 10.54 -5.39
C ARG A 14 -7.10 10.51 -3.88
N PRO A 15 -6.33 11.35 -3.18
CA PRO A 15 -6.41 11.42 -1.74
C PRO A 15 -7.74 12.03 -1.30
N ASN A 16 -8.30 11.51 -0.21
CA ASN A 16 -9.52 12.05 0.41
C ASN A 16 -9.25 13.33 1.20
N ARG A 17 -8.00 13.62 1.51
CA ARG A 17 -7.58 14.75 2.32
C ARG A 17 -6.26 15.31 1.81
N GLU A 18 -6.17 16.63 1.76
CA GLU A 18 -4.91 17.31 1.46
C GLU A 18 -3.88 17.08 2.58
N ILE A 19 -2.63 16.97 2.19
CA ILE A 19 -1.53 16.73 3.12
C ILE A 19 -0.97 18.05 3.63
N GLY A 20 -0.59 18.09 4.92
CA GLY A 20 0.09 19.23 5.53
C GLY A 20 1.59 19.24 5.24
N ASN A 21 2.30 20.24 5.77
CA ASN A 21 3.73 20.43 5.54
C ASN A 21 4.61 19.37 6.21
N GLU A 22 4.21 18.89 7.39
CA GLU A 22 4.91 17.83 8.11
C GLU A 22 4.30 16.48 7.73
N VAL A 23 5.09 15.65 7.08
CA VAL A 23 4.63 14.35 6.58
C VAL A 23 5.13 13.22 7.47
N LEU A 24 6.44 13.06 7.60
CA LEU A 24 7.04 12.00 8.40
C LEU A 24 8.34 12.47 9.03
N MET A 25 8.52 12.17 10.31
CA MET A 25 9.78 12.31 11.02
C MET A 25 10.19 10.97 11.60
N VAL A 26 11.41 10.54 11.33
CA VAL A 26 12.02 9.32 11.88
C VAL A 26 13.29 9.72 12.59
N GLU A 27 13.45 9.29 13.85
CA GLU A 27 14.57 9.62 14.70
C GLU A 27 15.19 8.40 15.34
N ASN A 28 16.47 8.17 15.08
CA ASN A 28 17.32 7.16 15.73
C ASN A 28 16.68 5.76 15.74
N LEU A 29 16.04 5.38 14.66
CA LEU A 29 15.29 4.15 14.55
C LEU A 29 16.25 2.96 14.40
N SER A 30 16.15 1.97 15.29
CA SER A 30 16.94 0.74 15.27
C SER A 30 16.03 -0.47 15.46
N LYS A 31 16.37 -1.56 14.77
CA LYS A 31 15.68 -2.84 14.89
C LYS A 31 16.64 -4.00 14.67
N THR A 32 16.55 -4.98 15.55
CA THR A 32 17.27 -6.26 15.46
C THR A 32 16.27 -7.38 15.21
N ILE A 33 16.55 -8.22 14.22
CA ILE A 33 15.74 -9.41 13.90
C ILE A 33 16.67 -10.62 13.88
N ASP A 34 16.32 -11.65 14.65
CA ASP A 34 17.09 -12.91 14.78
C ASP A 34 18.58 -12.66 15.09
N GLY A 35 18.86 -11.71 15.97
CA GLY A 35 20.22 -11.35 16.38
C GLY A 35 20.98 -10.47 15.39
N VAL A 36 20.39 -10.10 14.26
CA VAL A 36 20.99 -9.22 13.25
C VAL A 36 20.36 -7.85 13.32
N LYS A 37 21.20 -6.80 13.46
CA LYS A 37 20.74 -5.42 13.45
C LYS A 37 20.45 -4.99 12.02
N VAL A 38 19.18 -5.01 11.63
CA VAL A 38 18.72 -4.69 10.25
C VAL A 38 18.55 -3.19 10.02
N LEU A 39 18.20 -2.44 11.07
CA LEU A 39 18.16 -0.97 11.07
C LEU A 39 19.06 -0.47 12.20
N ASP A 40 19.94 0.47 11.87
CA ASP A 40 20.90 1.03 12.81
C ASP A 40 20.88 2.54 12.80
N ASN A 41 20.23 3.12 13.80
CA ASN A 41 20.18 4.55 14.04
C ASN A 41 19.76 5.38 12.80
N ILE A 42 18.64 4.99 12.21
CA ILE A 42 18.12 5.65 11.01
C ILE A 42 17.34 6.91 11.39
N SER A 43 17.69 8.04 10.77
CA SER A 43 17.00 9.32 10.96
C SER A 43 16.78 10.00 9.61
N PHE A 44 15.54 10.42 9.34
CA PHE A 44 15.20 11.21 8.17
C PHE A 44 13.84 11.90 8.36
N THR A 45 13.57 12.89 7.53
CA THR A 45 12.28 13.58 7.47
C THR A 45 11.77 13.62 6.05
N LEU A 46 10.45 13.56 5.88
CA LEU A 46 9.78 13.74 4.60
C LEU A 46 8.85 14.95 4.66
N GLY A 47 8.93 15.78 3.64
CA GLY A 47 8.07 16.94 3.45
C GLY A 47 6.97 16.70 2.43
N HIS A 48 6.15 17.72 2.20
CA HIS A 48 4.92 17.68 1.41
C HIS A 48 5.10 17.15 -0.03
N ASP A 49 6.19 17.52 -0.71
CA ASP A 49 6.38 17.21 -2.13
C ASP A 49 7.40 16.08 -2.36
N ASP A 50 7.76 15.37 -1.30
CA ASP A 50 8.81 14.36 -1.40
C ASP A 50 8.33 13.07 -2.08
N LYS A 51 9.18 12.56 -2.98
CA LYS A 51 9.09 11.22 -3.55
C LYS A 51 10.41 10.53 -3.27
N VAL A 52 10.40 9.57 -2.37
CA VAL A 52 11.63 8.95 -1.87
C VAL A 52 11.72 7.51 -2.31
N ALA A 53 12.79 7.18 -3.02
CA ALA A 53 13.15 5.80 -3.34
C ALA A 53 14.18 5.29 -2.33
N PHE A 54 13.94 4.10 -1.80
CA PHE A 54 14.87 3.42 -0.92
C PHE A 54 15.69 2.45 -1.74
N VAL A 55 17.00 2.65 -1.75
CA VAL A 55 17.95 1.84 -2.51
C VAL A 55 18.95 1.23 -1.54
N GLY A 56 19.15 -0.06 -1.62
CA GLY A 56 20.12 -0.75 -0.76
C GLY A 56 20.21 -2.22 -1.10
N ALA A 57 21.34 -2.82 -0.71
CA ALA A 57 21.59 -4.24 -0.88
C ALA A 57 20.77 -5.13 0.07
N ASN A 58 20.19 -4.54 1.13
CA ASN A 58 19.43 -5.26 2.15
C ASN A 58 17.93 -4.98 2.04
N GLU A 59 17.24 -5.81 1.29
CA GLU A 59 15.79 -5.74 1.11
C GLU A 59 15.03 -5.95 2.43
N GLN A 60 15.57 -6.76 3.34
CA GLN A 60 14.97 -7.00 4.66
C GLN A 60 14.96 -5.71 5.49
N ALA A 61 15.98 -4.88 5.41
CA ALA A 61 16.03 -3.60 6.10
C ALA A 61 14.91 -2.66 5.63
N ILE A 62 14.68 -2.57 4.34
CA ILE A 62 13.64 -1.72 3.75
C ILE A 62 12.25 -2.23 4.15
N THR A 63 11.99 -3.53 4.01
CA THR A 63 10.71 -4.13 4.43
C THR A 63 10.47 -3.94 5.93
N THR A 64 11.49 -4.09 6.76
CA THR A 64 11.40 -3.86 8.21
C THR A 64 11.06 -2.41 8.52
N LEU A 65 11.71 -1.45 7.87
CA LEU A 65 11.41 -0.03 8.01
C LEU A 65 9.95 0.26 7.66
N PHE A 66 9.46 -0.24 6.54
CA PHE A 66 8.08 -0.01 6.11
C PHE A 66 7.06 -0.63 7.06
N LYS A 67 7.30 -1.84 7.55
CA LYS A 67 6.44 -2.48 8.56
C LYS A 67 6.36 -1.69 9.86
N ILE A 68 7.47 -1.11 10.30
CA ILE A 68 7.48 -0.23 11.46
C ILE A 68 6.64 1.03 11.19
N LEU A 69 6.85 1.68 10.05
CA LEU A 69 6.16 2.93 9.69
C LEU A 69 4.64 2.77 9.53
N VAL A 70 4.17 1.59 9.13
CA VAL A 70 2.72 1.31 9.04
C VAL A 70 2.13 0.68 10.32
N GLY A 71 2.92 0.50 11.35
CA GLY A 71 2.47 0.02 12.66
C GLY A 71 2.36 -1.50 12.79
N GLU A 72 2.88 -2.27 11.85
CA GLU A 72 2.88 -3.75 11.91
C GLU A 72 4.02 -4.32 12.77
N MET A 73 5.02 -3.50 13.09
CA MET A 73 6.19 -3.88 13.88
C MET A 73 6.63 -2.72 14.77
N GLU A 74 7.05 -3.04 16.00
CA GLU A 74 7.62 -2.04 16.92
C GLU A 74 9.13 -1.91 16.71
N PRO A 75 9.69 -0.68 16.76
CA PRO A 75 11.14 -0.50 16.77
C PRO A 75 11.73 -0.92 18.13
N ASP A 76 13.02 -1.29 18.14
CA ASP A 76 13.74 -1.56 19.38
C ASP A 76 14.21 -0.25 20.04
N GLU A 77 14.62 0.72 19.23
CA GLU A 77 15.05 2.04 19.67
C GLU A 77 14.55 3.11 18.69
N GLY A 78 14.47 4.34 19.17
CA GLY A 78 14.03 5.48 18.37
C GLY A 78 12.53 5.59 18.29
N ASN A 79 12.09 6.55 17.49
CA ASN A 79 10.67 6.83 17.27
C ASN A 79 10.42 7.36 15.86
N TYR A 80 9.14 7.37 15.50
CA TYR A 80 8.67 7.99 14.27
C TYR A 80 7.33 8.68 14.51
N LYS A 81 7.06 9.69 13.73
CA LYS A 81 5.79 10.43 13.79
C LYS A 81 5.32 10.79 12.40
N TRP A 82 4.08 10.40 12.11
CA TRP A 82 3.36 10.87 10.94
C TRP A 82 2.66 12.21 11.22
N GLY A 83 2.59 13.08 10.22
CA GLY A 83 1.78 14.29 10.30
C GLY A 83 0.30 13.99 10.54
N VAL A 84 -0.40 14.88 11.23
CA VAL A 84 -1.82 14.68 11.64
C VAL A 84 -2.78 14.55 10.46
N THR A 85 -2.42 15.04 9.28
CA THR A 85 -3.24 14.97 8.07
C THR A 85 -2.90 13.78 7.19
N THR A 86 -1.94 12.94 7.58
CA THR A 86 -1.48 11.81 6.78
C THR A 86 -2.34 10.58 6.95
N SER A 87 -2.51 9.85 5.85
CA SER A 87 -3.11 8.52 5.82
C SER A 87 -2.28 7.65 4.89
N GLN A 88 -1.87 6.48 5.35
CA GLN A 88 -0.95 5.61 4.64
C GLN A 88 -1.70 4.45 3.98
N ALA A 89 -1.32 4.11 2.75
CA ALA A 89 -1.67 2.86 2.10
C ALA A 89 -0.38 2.09 1.81
N TYR A 90 -0.36 0.83 2.19
CA TYR A 90 0.81 -0.02 2.10
C TYR A 90 0.63 -1.13 1.07
N PHE A 91 1.58 -1.21 0.13
CA PHE A 91 1.73 -2.30 -0.81
C PHE A 91 2.87 -3.21 -0.33
N PRO A 92 2.56 -4.34 0.33
CA PRO A 92 3.57 -5.20 0.90
C PRO A 92 4.30 -6.00 -0.17
N LYS A 93 5.56 -6.35 0.09
CA LYS A 93 6.35 -7.25 -0.76
C LYS A 93 5.74 -8.66 -0.78
N ASP A 94 5.37 -9.18 0.40
CA ASP A 94 4.64 -10.42 0.55
C ASP A 94 3.17 -10.11 0.88
N ASN A 95 2.29 -10.43 -0.05
CA ASN A 95 0.86 -10.19 0.05
C ASN A 95 0.03 -11.44 0.42
N THR A 96 0.67 -12.54 0.75
CA THR A 96 0.00 -13.83 0.97
C THR A 96 -1.09 -13.73 2.05
N ALA A 97 -0.79 -13.09 3.16
CA ALA A 97 -1.72 -12.94 4.27
C ALA A 97 -2.97 -12.10 3.90
N GLU A 98 -2.85 -11.15 3.00
CA GLU A 98 -3.97 -10.30 2.53
C GLU A 98 -5.07 -11.11 1.83
N PHE A 99 -4.69 -12.22 1.18
CA PHE A 99 -5.57 -13.04 0.35
C PHE A 99 -5.87 -14.43 0.92
N ASP A 100 -5.38 -14.72 2.12
CA ASP A 100 -5.63 -16.01 2.78
C ASP A 100 -6.97 -15.99 3.56
N ASN A 101 -8.06 -15.81 2.83
CA ASN A 101 -9.42 -15.83 3.36
C ASN A 101 -10.44 -16.20 2.28
N ASP A 102 -11.69 -16.40 2.66
CA ASP A 102 -12.79 -16.84 1.79
C ASP A 102 -13.67 -15.69 1.27
N LEU A 103 -13.25 -14.45 1.42
CA LEU A 103 -14.00 -13.31 0.92
C LEU A 103 -14.02 -13.31 -0.62
N THR A 104 -15.11 -12.81 -1.19
CA THR A 104 -15.14 -12.44 -2.61
C THR A 104 -14.28 -11.20 -2.83
N ILE A 105 -13.83 -10.95 -4.06
CA ILE A 105 -13.08 -9.72 -4.39
C ILE A 105 -13.88 -8.48 -3.99
N THR A 106 -15.18 -8.47 -4.28
CA THR A 106 -16.06 -7.35 -3.93
C THR A 106 -16.12 -7.12 -2.42
N ASP A 107 -16.34 -8.17 -1.63
CA ASP A 107 -16.42 -8.05 -0.17
C ASP A 107 -15.07 -7.68 0.44
N TRP A 108 -13.98 -8.24 -0.08
CA TRP A 108 -12.63 -7.92 0.35
C TRP A 108 -12.31 -6.44 0.12
N LEU A 109 -12.61 -5.90 -1.06
CA LEU A 109 -12.35 -4.50 -1.38
C LEU A 109 -13.27 -3.55 -0.60
N THR A 110 -14.51 -3.95 -0.33
CA THR A 110 -15.48 -3.15 0.42
C THR A 110 -14.99 -2.79 1.83
N GLN A 111 -14.17 -3.64 2.45
CA GLN A 111 -13.61 -3.36 3.78
C GLN A 111 -12.80 -2.06 3.82
N TYR A 112 -12.14 -1.71 2.73
CA TYR A 112 -11.23 -0.57 2.62
C TYR A 112 -11.87 0.69 2.04
N SER A 113 -13.12 0.59 1.59
CA SER A 113 -13.88 1.70 1.03
C SER A 113 -14.62 2.47 2.12
N GLU A 114 -14.61 3.78 2.05
CA GLU A 114 -15.49 4.62 2.88
C GLU A 114 -16.95 4.45 2.47
N ILE A 115 -17.19 4.31 1.15
CA ILE A 115 -18.52 4.08 0.58
C ILE A 115 -18.76 2.56 0.51
N LYS A 116 -19.63 2.05 1.39
CA LYS A 116 -19.93 0.62 1.50
C LYS A 116 -21.01 0.13 0.50
N ASP A 117 -21.03 0.73 -0.69
CA ASP A 117 -21.95 0.33 -1.75
C ASP A 117 -21.28 -0.62 -2.76
N ALA A 118 -21.89 -1.77 -2.99
CA ALA A 118 -21.39 -2.79 -3.90
C ALA A 118 -21.24 -2.27 -5.35
N THR A 119 -22.12 -1.38 -5.79
CA THR A 119 -22.06 -0.79 -7.14
C THR A 119 -20.83 0.10 -7.29
N TYR A 120 -20.54 0.90 -6.27
CA TYR A 120 -19.34 1.75 -6.22
C TYR A 120 -18.06 0.91 -6.25
N VAL A 121 -17.97 -0.14 -5.42
CA VAL A 121 -16.83 -1.05 -5.36
C VAL A 121 -16.63 -1.80 -6.67
N ARG A 122 -17.69 -2.29 -7.29
CA ARG A 122 -17.63 -2.94 -8.61
C ARG A 122 -17.17 -2.00 -9.71
N GLY A 123 -17.47 -0.71 -9.60
CA GLY A 123 -16.97 0.31 -10.51
C GLY A 123 -15.44 0.41 -10.47
N PHE A 124 -14.83 0.35 -9.28
CA PHE A 124 -13.38 0.26 -9.12
C PHE A 124 -12.81 -1.02 -9.74
N LEU A 125 -13.40 -2.16 -9.45
CA LEU A 125 -12.96 -3.44 -10.00
C LEU A 125 -13.03 -3.47 -11.53
N GLY A 126 -14.07 -2.90 -12.11
CA GLY A 126 -14.20 -2.78 -13.57
C GLY A 126 -13.08 -1.95 -14.20
N ARG A 127 -12.65 -0.87 -13.55
CA ARG A 127 -11.49 -0.06 -13.98
C ARG A 127 -10.17 -0.81 -13.91
N MET A 128 -10.06 -1.76 -12.99
CA MET A 128 -8.90 -2.62 -12.79
C MET A 128 -8.95 -3.92 -13.61
N LEU A 129 -9.80 -3.96 -14.64
CA LEU A 129 -9.94 -5.10 -15.57
C LEU A 129 -10.50 -6.38 -14.91
N PHE A 130 -11.32 -6.24 -13.88
CA PHE A 130 -12.14 -7.33 -13.37
C PHE A 130 -13.54 -7.22 -13.99
N PRO A 131 -13.92 -8.14 -14.89
CA PRO A 131 -15.29 -8.16 -15.42
C PRO A 131 -16.32 -8.42 -14.31
N GLY A 132 -17.58 -8.05 -14.57
CA GLY A 132 -18.62 -8.08 -13.54
C GLY A 132 -18.79 -9.40 -12.79
N GLU A 133 -18.53 -10.52 -13.46
CA GLU A 133 -18.60 -11.86 -12.86
C GLU A 133 -17.37 -12.20 -12.00
N ASP A 134 -16.24 -11.57 -12.22
CA ASP A 134 -15.03 -11.81 -11.43
C ASP A 134 -15.16 -11.29 -9.98
N GLY A 135 -16.03 -10.32 -9.74
CA GLY A 135 -16.26 -9.78 -8.41
C GLY A 135 -16.73 -10.82 -7.36
N ILE A 136 -17.24 -11.97 -7.81
CA ILE A 136 -17.68 -13.09 -6.94
C ILE A 136 -16.60 -14.14 -6.71
N LYS A 137 -15.45 -14.06 -7.40
CA LYS A 137 -14.32 -14.95 -7.16
C LYS A 137 -13.80 -14.78 -5.74
N ARG A 138 -13.35 -15.87 -5.14
CA ARG A 138 -12.67 -15.84 -3.85
C ARG A 138 -11.25 -15.31 -4.01
N VAL A 139 -10.81 -14.45 -3.07
CA VAL A 139 -9.48 -13.84 -3.16
C VAL A 139 -8.34 -14.86 -3.08
N ARG A 140 -8.55 -16.00 -2.42
CA ARG A 140 -7.54 -17.06 -2.31
C ARG A 140 -7.20 -17.77 -3.62
N VAL A 141 -8.07 -17.72 -4.62
CA VAL A 141 -7.85 -18.40 -5.92
C VAL A 141 -7.28 -17.47 -6.99
N LEU A 142 -6.95 -16.23 -6.64
CA LEU A 142 -6.47 -15.23 -7.58
C LEU A 142 -5.04 -15.54 -8.06
N SER A 143 -4.77 -15.25 -9.33
CA SER A 143 -3.42 -15.23 -9.87
C SER A 143 -2.58 -14.09 -9.27
N GLY A 144 -1.24 -14.16 -9.44
CA GLY A 144 -0.35 -13.09 -8.97
C GLY A 144 -0.71 -11.71 -9.53
N GLY A 145 -1.00 -11.64 -10.84
CA GLY A 145 -1.40 -10.39 -11.47
C GLY A 145 -2.76 -9.86 -10.99
N GLU A 146 -3.72 -10.75 -10.72
CA GLU A 146 -5.01 -10.40 -10.14
C GLU A 146 -4.84 -9.87 -8.70
N LYS A 147 -3.97 -10.50 -7.89
CA LYS A 147 -3.64 -10.02 -6.54
C LYS A 147 -3.04 -8.61 -6.55
N VAL A 148 -2.09 -8.35 -7.47
CA VAL A 148 -1.51 -7.01 -7.63
C VAL A 148 -2.59 -5.98 -7.98
N ARG A 149 -3.48 -6.28 -8.91
CA ARG A 149 -4.59 -5.39 -9.27
C ARG A 149 -5.55 -5.16 -8.10
N CYS A 150 -5.80 -6.17 -7.26
CA CYS A 150 -6.59 -6.01 -6.04
C CYS A 150 -5.91 -5.08 -5.03
N LEU A 151 -4.60 -5.22 -4.81
CA LEU A 151 -3.85 -4.34 -3.92
C LEU A 151 -3.84 -2.89 -4.41
N LEU A 152 -3.66 -2.66 -5.70
CA LEU A 152 -3.75 -1.33 -6.29
C LEU A 152 -5.16 -0.74 -6.13
N SER A 153 -6.20 -1.57 -6.32
CA SER A 153 -7.58 -1.15 -6.08
C SER A 153 -7.82 -0.75 -4.63
N LYS A 154 -7.28 -1.52 -3.67
CA LYS A 154 -7.33 -1.21 -2.23
C LYS A 154 -6.69 0.14 -1.94
N MET A 155 -5.51 0.41 -2.49
CA MET A 155 -4.79 1.67 -2.28
C MET A 155 -5.57 2.85 -2.85
N MET A 156 -6.15 2.72 -4.04
CA MET A 156 -6.97 3.77 -4.65
C MET A 156 -8.26 4.04 -3.89
N ILE A 157 -8.99 2.99 -3.52
CA ILE A 157 -10.31 3.12 -2.88
C ILE A 157 -10.21 3.64 -1.44
N SER A 158 -9.08 3.40 -0.77
CA SER A 158 -8.81 3.90 0.58
C SER A 158 -8.66 5.42 0.62
N GLY A 159 -8.35 6.06 -0.49
CA GLY A 159 -8.13 7.51 -0.57
C GLY A 159 -6.92 8.01 0.25
N ALA A 160 -5.95 7.15 0.52
CA ALA A 160 -4.73 7.52 1.24
C ALA A 160 -3.93 8.57 0.48
N ASN A 161 -3.29 9.48 1.22
CA ASN A 161 -2.43 10.51 0.66
C ASN A 161 -0.92 10.15 0.72
N ILE A 162 -0.57 9.05 1.37
CA ILE A 162 0.79 8.49 1.38
C ILE A 162 0.72 7.07 0.85
N LEU A 163 1.53 6.78 -0.17
CA LEU A 163 1.65 5.44 -0.74
C LEU A 163 3.03 4.86 -0.40
N ILE A 164 3.04 3.75 0.33
CA ILE A 164 4.26 3.03 0.69
C ILE A 164 4.28 1.75 -0.13
N LEU A 165 5.24 1.64 -1.04
CA LEU A 165 5.36 0.58 -2.02
C LEU A 165 6.64 -0.22 -1.78
N ASP A 166 6.50 -1.45 -1.31
CA ASP A 166 7.62 -2.36 -1.07
C ASP A 166 7.78 -3.31 -2.28
N GLU A 167 8.73 -2.99 -3.13
CA GLU A 167 9.01 -3.71 -4.38
C GLU A 167 7.77 -3.98 -5.26
N PRO A 168 7.02 -2.93 -5.65
CA PRO A 168 5.92 -3.09 -6.60
C PRO A 168 6.41 -3.58 -7.97
N THR A 169 7.69 -3.36 -8.26
CA THR A 169 8.48 -3.92 -9.34
C THR A 169 9.83 -4.38 -8.79
N ASN A 170 10.60 -5.14 -9.56
CA ASN A 170 11.88 -5.69 -9.10
C ASN A 170 12.83 -4.59 -8.55
N HIS A 171 13.23 -4.76 -7.30
CA HIS A 171 14.21 -3.92 -6.58
C HIS A 171 13.85 -2.44 -6.41
N LEU A 172 12.60 -2.06 -6.59
CA LEU A 172 12.13 -0.69 -6.37
C LEU A 172 11.20 -0.62 -5.16
N SER A 173 11.62 0.12 -4.13
CA SER A 173 10.79 0.45 -2.96
C SER A 173 10.72 1.97 -2.80
N LEU A 174 9.54 2.51 -2.57
CA LEU A 174 9.36 3.95 -2.49
C LEU A 174 8.22 4.38 -1.55
N ILE A 175 8.31 5.61 -1.08
CA ILE A 175 7.22 6.34 -0.46
C ILE A 175 6.81 7.47 -1.40
N HIS A 176 5.56 7.50 -1.80
CA HIS A 176 4.96 8.52 -2.63
C HIS A 176 3.91 9.30 -1.84
N ILE A 177 4.03 10.62 -1.88
CA ILE A 177 3.08 11.54 -1.28
C ILE A 177 2.18 12.04 -2.40
N SER A 178 0.89 11.78 -2.29
CA SER A 178 -0.09 12.16 -3.30
C SER A 178 -0.51 13.62 -3.13
N GLU A 179 -0.52 14.35 -4.22
CA GLU A 179 -1.02 15.72 -4.31
C GLU A 179 -2.55 15.74 -4.44
#